data_ab2ce1a371aecbb39dba893a2453b1a4
#
_entry.id   ab2ce1a371aecbb39dba893a2453b1a4
#
_cell.length_a   1.000
_cell.length_b   1.000
_cell.length_c   1.000
_cell.angle_alpha   90.00
_cell.angle_beta   90.00
_cell.angle_gamma   90.00
#
_symmetry.space_group_name_H-M   'P 1'
#
loop_
_entity.id
_entity.type
_entity.pdbx_description
1 polymer ?
#
loop_
_entity_poly.entity_id
_entity_poly.type
_entity_poly.pdbx_seq_one_letter_code
_entity_poly.pdbx_strand_id
1 'polypeptide(L)'
;MIKTLIPYTKGYRKSAILAPVFVIFEVALEVMIPLLMSIIVDVGVSGRAYPNNIIGDAIKAIAQFVNVKPGSIGLICLIGGAMIVMAALSLITGALSGKYAAVAANGFAKNLRHEMFKRTQDFSFYNIDKFSTASLVTRLTADVTNTQQSFQMIIRICVRAPIMLIFATTMAITINAELAIVIGFAAPLLAISVILLSRKAFDLFKKMFKHYDDLNLKVQENLISIRTVKAFVRENHETQQFREKSAVLCQASIKAEKLIIWNMPIMQFTMYATLIAVYFLGGKKIVAGEMMDGQLFSFISYITQILMSLMMISMVLVNLVLSKASVARITEVLDEKSDITNDGANENLEIENGDIEFKNVGFSYSKNPKKQVINNINITIKSGETVGIIGGTGSGKTTIVQLIARLYDTTTGDVFVSNHNVKEINIEKLRESVAMVLQNNVLFSGTIKDNLKWGNQNASDLEIENACAVAAAKDFIESFPNGYNTDLGQGGVNVSGGQKQRLCIARALLKRPKILILDDSTSAVDTATDKIIRQGLKQEITDATVIIIAQRINSVIDADKIIVIDDGTINGVGTHKQLLNSNKIYQEVYYSQTNAVGGSK
;
A
#
# COMPACT_ATOMS: atom_id res chain seq x y z
N MET A 1 3.83 16.88 -4.97
CA MET A 1 3.24 15.53 -4.97
C MET A 1 3.59 14.70 -6.22
N ILE A 2 3.19 15.10 -7.44
CA ILE A 2 3.55 14.32 -8.65
C ILE A 2 5.07 14.38 -8.90
N LYS A 3 5.73 15.50 -8.63
CA LYS A 3 7.19 15.65 -8.79
C LYS A 3 7.99 14.65 -7.92
N THR A 4 7.52 14.30 -6.74
CA THR A 4 8.18 13.32 -5.85
C THR A 4 8.12 11.90 -6.39
N LEU A 5 7.13 11.58 -7.23
CA LEU A 5 6.96 10.26 -7.82
C LEU A 5 7.63 10.08 -9.20
N ILE A 6 8.06 11.17 -9.86
CA ILE A 6 8.75 11.11 -11.16
C ILE A 6 10.01 10.21 -11.16
N PRO A 7 10.85 10.18 -10.11
CA PRO A 7 12.03 9.32 -10.08
C PRO A 7 11.70 7.84 -10.32
N TYR A 8 10.53 7.38 -9.88
CA TYR A 8 10.09 5.98 -10.01
C TYR A 8 9.68 5.58 -11.43
N THR A 9 9.70 6.51 -12.39
CA THR A 9 9.58 6.19 -13.82
C THR A 9 10.89 5.68 -14.45
N LYS A 10 11.98 5.59 -13.68
CA LYS A 10 13.29 5.12 -14.15
C LYS A 10 13.17 3.75 -14.84
N GLY A 11 13.83 3.60 -16.01
CA GLY A 11 13.71 2.41 -16.87
C GLY A 11 12.52 2.44 -17.85
N TYR A 12 11.47 3.25 -17.57
CA TYR A 12 10.26 3.34 -18.40
C TYR A 12 10.00 4.75 -18.96
N ARG A 13 10.96 5.69 -18.80
CA ARG A 13 10.84 7.09 -19.27
C ARG A 13 10.59 7.19 -20.77
N LYS A 14 11.24 6.34 -21.57
CA LYS A 14 11.02 6.30 -23.03
C LYS A 14 9.54 6.02 -23.35
N SER A 15 8.94 5.02 -22.70
CA SER A 15 7.52 4.70 -22.89
C SER A 15 6.59 5.80 -22.38
N ALA A 16 6.94 6.44 -21.26
CA ALA A 16 6.17 7.57 -20.71
C ALA A 16 6.16 8.80 -21.63
N ILE A 17 7.20 9.00 -22.45
CA ILE A 17 7.30 10.10 -23.43
C ILE A 17 6.67 9.69 -24.77
N LEU A 18 6.86 8.44 -25.20
CA LEU A 18 6.31 7.96 -26.49
C LEU A 18 4.77 7.88 -26.46
N ALA A 19 4.16 7.56 -25.32
CA ALA A 19 2.71 7.51 -25.19
C ALA A 19 2.02 8.84 -25.58
N PRO A 20 2.36 10.00 -24.98
CA PRO A 20 1.82 11.30 -25.40
C PRO A 20 2.16 11.65 -26.86
N VAL A 21 3.36 11.32 -27.33
CA VAL A 21 3.73 11.60 -28.74
C VAL A 21 2.79 10.88 -29.71
N PHE A 22 2.53 9.60 -29.49
CA PHE A 22 1.59 8.85 -30.32
C PHE A 22 0.15 9.35 -30.18
N VAL A 23 -0.26 9.86 -29.00
CA VAL A 23 -1.56 10.53 -28.83
C VAL A 23 -1.67 11.76 -29.73
N ILE A 24 -0.61 12.59 -29.81
CA ILE A 24 -0.61 13.78 -30.67
C ILE A 24 -0.82 13.40 -32.15
N PHE A 25 -0.11 12.36 -32.62
CA PHE A 25 -0.28 11.87 -33.98
C PHE A 25 -1.69 11.26 -34.20
N GLU A 26 -2.20 10.48 -33.26
CA GLU A 26 -3.55 9.94 -33.28
C GLU A 26 -4.59 11.04 -33.46
N VAL A 27 -4.54 12.09 -32.61
CA VAL A 27 -5.46 13.22 -32.64
C VAL A 27 -5.31 14.03 -33.95
N ALA A 28 -4.10 14.26 -34.42
CA ALA A 28 -3.86 14.97 -35.68
C ALA A 28 -4.53 14.26 -36.87
N LEU A 29 -4.38 12.92 -36.95
CA LEU A 29 -5.02 12.11 -38.00
C LEU A 29 -6.55 12.11 -37.85
N GLU A 30 -7.05 12.00 -36.64
CA GLU A 30 -8.50 11.96 -36.34
C GLU A 30 -9.18 13.29 -36.72
N VAL A 31 -8.53 14.44 -36.50
CA VAL A 31 -9.06 15.77 -36.84
C VAL A 31 -9.06 16.02 -38.36
N MET A 32 -8.21 15.33 -39.12
CA MET A 32 -8.20 15.44 -40.58
C MET A 32 -9.38 14.74 -41.27
N ILE A 33 -9.96 13.72 -40.64
CA ILE A 33 -11.04 12.92 -41.24
C ILE A 33 -12.29 13.77 -41.57
N PRO A 34 -12.84 14.61 -40.67
CA PRO A 34 -13.98 15.47 -41.00
C PRO A 34 -13.71 16.43 -42.13
N LEU A 35 -12.47 16.96 -42.23
CA LEU A 35 -12.09 17.84 -43.31
C LEU A 35 -12.11 17.13 -44.67
N LEU A 36 -11.59 15.90 -44.75
CA LEU A 36 -11.67 15.11 -45.97
C LEU A 36 -13.12 14.77 -46.33
N MET A 37 -13.97 14.54 -45.33
CA MET A 37 -15.40 14.32 -45.54
C MET A 37 -16.07 15.56 -46.18
N SER A 38 -15.70 16.78 -45.76
CA SER A 38 -16.24 17.98 -46.43
C SER A 38 -15.88 18.03 -47.92
N ILE A 39 -14.64 17.66 -48.24
CA ILE A 39 -14.18 17.67 -49.64
C ILE A 39 -14.90 16.61 -50.47
N ILE A 40 -15.20 15.42 -49.90
CA ILE A 40 -16.05 14.45 -50.57
C ILE A 40 -17.42 15.01 -50.91
N VAL A 41 -18.06 15.70 -49.95
CA VAL A 41 -19.40 16.23 -50.16
C VAL A 41 -19.38 17.42 -51.14
N ASP A 42 -18.47 18.37 -50.96
CA ASP A 42 -18.45 19.61 -51.73
C ASP A 42 -17.88 19.44 -53.13
N VAL A 43 -16.79 18.69 -53.27
CA VAL A 43 -16.10 18.54 -54.54
C VAL A 43 -16.45 17.23 -55.22
N GLY A 44 -16.53 16.12 -54.44
CA GLY A 44 -16.79 14.78 -54.96
C GLY A 44 -18.24 14.60 -55.42
N VAL A 45 -19.21 14.99 -54.58
CA VAL A 45 -20.65 14.82 -54.89
C VAL A 45 -21.20 16.02 -55.63
N SER A 46 -20.98 17.23 -55.10
CA SER A 46 -21.58 18.47 -55.65
C SER A 46 -20.81 19.07 -56.82
N GLY A 47 -19.61 18.58 -57.16
CA GLY A 47 -18.79 19.03 -58.29
C GLY A 47 -18.28 20.47 -58.15
N ARG A 48 -18.29 21.07 -56.94
CA ARG A 48 -17.85 22.41 -56.67
C ARG A 48 -16.33 22.54 -56.72
N ALA A 49 -15.80 23.77 -56.75
CA ALA A 49 -14.35 24.01 -56.76
C ALA A 49 -13.68 23.55 -55.47
N TYR A 50 -12.41 23.16 -55.56
CA TYR A 50 -11.61 22.78 -54.39
C TYR A 50 -11.50 23.98 -53.42
N PRO A 51 -11.52 23.74 -52.13
CA PRO A 51 -11.33 24.81 -51.15
C PRO A 51 -9.91 25.43 -51.28
N ASN A 52 -9.82 26.75 -51.18
CA ASN A 52 -8.56 27.49 -51.22
C ASN A 52 -7.79 27.35 -49.90
N ASN A 53 -7.28 26.16 -49.63
CA ASN A 53 -6.41 25.86 -48.49
C ASN A 53 -5.38 24.79 -48.87
N ILE A 54 -4.33 24.65 -48.05
CA ILE A 54 -3.21 23.73 -48.28
C ILE A 54 -3.69 22.29 -48.59
N ILE A 55 -4.77 21.86 -47.95
CA ILE A 55 -5.31 20.48 -48.12
C ILE A 55 -6.11 20.38 -49.42
N GLY A 56 -6.91 21.39 -49.74
CA GLY A 56 -7.60 21.48 -51.02
C GLY A 56 -6.63 21.49 -52.21
N ASP A 57 -5.55 22.24 -52.09
CA ASP A 57 -4.48 22.30 -53.13
C ASP A 57 -3.73 20.96 -53.25
N ALA A 58 -3.45 20.29 -52.09
CA ALA A 58 -2.82 18.97 -52.11
C ALA A 58 -3.74 17.90 -52.76
N ILE A 59 -5.03 17.90 -52.42
CA ILE A 59 -6.00 16.97 -53.04
C ILE A 59 -6.19 17.26 -54.51
N LYS A 60 -6.23 18.55 -54.90
CA LYS A 60 -6.28 18.99 -56.31
C LYS A 60 -5.06 18.47 -57.09
N ALA A 61 -3.87 18.63 -56.55
CA ALA A 61 -2.63 18.14 -57.16
C ALA A 61 -2.66 16.60 -57.35
N ILE A 62 -3.09 15.86 -56.31
CA ILE A 62 -3.22 14.39 -56.36
C ILE A 62 -4.30 13.97 -57.36
N ALA A 63 -5.47 14.63 -57.39
CA ALA A 63 -6.55 14.36 -58.32
C ALA A 63 -6.12 14.64 -59.79
N GLN A 64 -5.34 15.69 -60.03
CA GLN A 64 -4.74 16.00 -61.31
C GLN A 64 -3.73 14.92 -61.73
N PHE A 65 -2.89 14.46 -60.80
CA PHE A 65 -1.92 13.38 -61.06
C PHE A 65 -2.60 12.04 -61.45
N VAL A 66 -3.72 11.71 -60.80
CA VAL A 66 -4.52 10.51 -61.06
C VAL A 66 -5.53 10.73 -62.20
N ASN A 67 -5.58 11.95 -62.78
CA ASN A 67 -6.48 12.37 -63.85
C ASN A 67 -7.98 12.18 -63.51
N VAL A 68 -8.37 12.56 -62.30
CA VAL A 68 -9.74 12.45 -61.77
C VAL A 68 -10.39 13.84 -61.72
N LYS A 69 -11.61 13.96 -62.28
CA LYS A 69 -12.34 15.25 -62.34
C LYS A 69 -13.20 15.50 -61.09
N PRO A 70 -13.45 16.78 -60.67
CA PRO A 70 -14.49 17.11 -59.73
C PRO A 70 -15.84 16.51 -60.12
N GLY A 71 -16.68 16.12 -59.14
CA GLY A 71 -17.98 15.50 -59.41
C GLY A 71 -17.93 14.06 -59.91
N SER A 72 -16.81 13.35 -59.77
CA SER A 72 -16.66 11.99 -60.24
C SER A 72 -16.58 10.97 -59.11
N ILE A 73 -17.10 9.78 -59.33
CA ILE A 73 -16.99 8.63 -58.41
C ILE A 73 -15.52 8.32 -58.10
N GLY A 74 -14.63 8.50 -59.11
CA GLY A 74 -13.18 8.31 -58.90
C GLY A 74 -12.59 9.21 -57.83
N LEU A 75 -13.03 10.48 -57.70
CA LEU A 75 -12.58 11.39 -56.67
C LEU A 75 -13.09 10.95 -55.26
N ILE A 76 -14.34 10.51 -55.21
CA ILE A 76 -14.93 9.98 -53.97
C ILE A 76 -14.15 8.75 -53.50
N CYS A 77 -13.83 7.83 -54.40
CA CYS A 77 -13.05 6.64 -54.07
C CYS A 77 -11.61 6.99 -53.64
N LEU A 78 -10.98 7.98 -54.27
CA LEU A 78 -9.63 8.43 -53.91
C LEU A 78 -9.58 9.02 -52.52
N ILE A 79 -10.48 9.97 -52.21
CA ILE A 79 -10.53 10.62 -50.89
C ILE A 79 -11.03 9.63 -49.81
N GLY A 80 -12.02 8.79 -50.13
CA GLY A 80 -12.50 7.71 -49.26
C GLY A 80 -11.38 6.72 -48.92
N GLY A 81 -10.56 6.35 -49.89
CA GLY A 81 -9.36 5.53 -49.69
C GLY A 81 -8.35 6.24 -48.74
N ALA A 82 -8.10 7.52 -48.95
CA ALA A 82 -7.24 8.30 -48.06
C ALA A 82 -7.79 8.35 -46.61
N MET A 83 -9.10 8.52 -46.43
CA MET A 83 -9.74 8.46 -45.10
C MET A 83 -9.56 7.10 -44.42
N ILE A 84 -9.70 5.98 -45.19
CA ILE A 84 -9.46 4.63 -44.65
C ILE A 84 -8.01 4.48 -44.18
N VAL A 85 -7.05 4.95 -44.99
CA VAL A 85 -5.63 4.94 -44.60
C VAL A 85 -5.38 5.79 -43.36
N MET A 86 -5.92 7.00 -43.27
CA MET A 86 -5.80 7.83 -42.09
C MET A 86 -6.43 7.20 -40.86
N ALA A 87 -7.60 6.57 -40.98
CA ALA A 87 -8.26 5.86 -39.90
C ALA A 87 -7.40 4.65 -39.45
N ALA A 88 -6.80 3.91 -40.36
CA ALA A 88 -5.89 2.81 -40.04
C ALA A 88 -4.62 3.30 -39.34
N LEU A 89 -4.03 4.40 -39.79
CA LEU A 89 -2.88 5.02 -39.12
C LEU A 89 -3.25 5.55 -37.74
N SER A 90 -4.43 6.16 -37.59
CA SER A 90 -4.95 6.61 -36.28
C SER A 90 -5.14 5.42 -35.34
N LEU A 91 -5.69 4.30 -35.81
CA LEU A 91 -5.82 3.06 -35.06
C LEU A 91 -4.44 2.55 -34.58
N ILE A 92 -3.46 2.51 -35.47
CA ILE A 92 -2.10 2.05 -35.15
C ILE A 92 -1.45 2.98 -34.11
N THR A 93 -1.51 4.28 -34.31
CA THR A 93 -0.93 5.26 -33.36
C THR A 93 -1.65 5.22 -32.01
N GLY A 94 -2.96 5.07 -32.00
CA GLY A 94 -3.76 4.90 -30.78
C GLY A 94 -3.42 3.60 -30.03
N ALA A 95 -3.24 2.49 -30.75
CA ALA A 95 -2.80 1.22 -30.17
C ALA A 95 -1.38 1.31 -29.60
N LEU A 96 -0.45 1.95 -30.32
CA LEU A 96 0.91 2.18 -29.82
C LEU A 96 0.91 3.09 -28.60
N SER A 97 0.14 4.17 -28.60
CA SER A 97 -0.06 5.02 -27.42
C SER A 97 -0.55 4.23 -26.22
N GLY A 98 -1.59 3.40 -26.42
CA GLY A 98 -2.12 2.51 -25.39
C GLY A 98 -1.08 1.53 -24.83
N LYS A 99 -0.32 0.89 -25.71
CA LYS A 99 0.78 -0.02 -25.34
C LYS A 99 1.85 0.68 -24.50
N TYR A 100 2.37 1.81 -24.99
CA TYR A 100 3.41 2.54 -24.26
C TYR A 100 2.91 3.15 -22.95
N ALA A 101 1.66 3.61 -22.89
CA ALA A 101 1.05 4.08 -21.66
C ALA A 101 0.91 2.95 -20.62
N ALA A 102 0.48 1.76 -21.04
CA ALA A 102 0.38 0.60 -20.16
C ALA A 102 1.76 0.15 -19.64
N VAL A 103 2.77 0.06 -20.53
CA VAL A 103 4.15 -0.30 -20.14
C VAL A 103 4.71 0.71 -19.15
N ALA A 104 4.53 2.02 -19.39
CA ALA A 104 5.01 3.07 -18.50
C ALA A 104 4.32 3.03 -17.14
N ALA A 105 2.99 2.87 -17.11
CA ALA A 105 2.21 2.86 -15.87
C ALA A 105 2.49 1.61 -15.00
N ASN A 106 2.57 0.42 -15.63
CA ASN A 106 2.91 -0.80 -14.92
C ASN A 106 4.37 -0.80 -14.42
N GLY A 107 5.29 -0.30 -15.24
CA GLY A 107 6.69 -0.13 -14.85
C GLY A 107 6.88 0.85 -13.70
N PHE A 108 6.17 1.97 -13.72
CA PHE A 108 6.10 2.92 -12.62
C PHE A 108 5.57 2.26 -11.33
N ALA A 109 4.46 1.52 -11.41
CA ALA A 109 3.88 0.83 -10.26
C ALA A 109 4.81 -0.27 -9.70
N LYS A 110 5.51 -1.01 -10.57
CA LYS A 110 6.53 -1.99 -10.17
C LYS A 110 7.63 -1.32 -9.33
N ASN A 111 8.20 -0.23 -9.84
CA ASN A 111 9.28 0.48 -9.15
C ASN A 111 8.80 1.06 -7.81
N LEU A 112 7.57 1.59 -7.79
CA LEU A 112 6.97 2.18 -6.59
C LEU A 112 6.75 1.12 -5.51
N ARG A 113 6.17 -0.04 -5.87
CA ARG A 113 6.01 -1.17 -4.94
C ARG A 113 7.34 -1.68 -4.41
N HIS A 114 8.34 -1.80 -5.29
CA HIS A 114 9.66 -2.25 -4.89
C HIS A 114 10.30 -1.31 -3.87
N GLU A 115 10.29 -0.01 -4.13
CA GLU A 115 10.88 0.97 -3.22
C GLU A 115 10.11 1.05 -1.90
N MET A 116 8.77 1.06 -1.95
CA MET A 116 7.96 1.05 -0.73
C MET A 116 8.21 -0.20 0.10
N PHE A 117 8.30 -1.38 -0.54
CA PHE A 117 8.59 -2.63 0.15
C PHE A 117 9.98 -2.59 0.79
N LYS A 118 11.00 -2.12 0.05
CA LYS A 118 12.35 -1.93 0.57
C LYS A 118 12.34 -1.03 1.81
N ARG A 119 11.70 0.15 1.72
CA ARG A 119 11.57 1.07 2.87
C ARG A 119 10.90 0.42 4.07
N THR A 120 9.85 -0.38 3.82
CA THR A 120 9.16 -1.09 4.90
C THR A 120 10.06 -2.13 5.58
N GLN A 121 11.01 -2.74 4.86
CA GLN A 121 12.00 -3.64 5.47
C GLN A 121 13.02 -2.89 6.34
N ASP A 122 13.33 -1.64 5.99
CA ASP A 122 14.25 -0.79 6.74
C ASP A 122 13.60 -0.14 7.98
N PHE A 123 12.26 -0.25 8.15
CA PHE A 123 11.52 0.35 9.26
C PHE A 123 11.87 -0.28 10.61
N SER A 124 12.01 0.57 11.62
CA SER A 124 12.04 0.15 13.01
C SER A 124 10.65 -0.31 13.48
N PHE A 125 10.58 -0.95 14.64
CA PHE A 125 9.31 -1.30 15.27
C PHE A 125 8.43 -0.08 15.50
N TYR A 126 9.02 1.06 15.88
CA TYR A 126 8.29 2.32 16.04
C TYR A 126 7.59 2.78 14.75
N ASN A 127 8.27 2.68 13.60
CA ASN A 127 7.65 3.03 12.31
C ASN A 127 6.52 2.05 11.96
N ILE A 128 6.70 0.74 12.21
CA ILE A 128 5.68 -0.29 11.96
C ILE A 128 4.44 -0.05 12.84
N ASP A 129 4.62 0.29 14.10
CA ASP A 129 3.53 0.61 15.02
C ASP A 129 2.76 1.86 14.57
N LYS A 130 3.47 2.88 14.06
CA LYS A 130 2.87 4.10 13.51
C LYS A 130 1.94 3.83 12.34
N PHE A 131 2.34 2.95 11.40
CA PHE A 131 1.59 2.72 10.16
C PHE A 131 0.56 1.60 10.25
N SER A 132 0.67 0.67 11.15
CA SER A 132 0.03 -0.63 11.20
C SER A 132 0.24 -1.51 9.94
N THR A 133 0.30 -2.81 10.11
CA THR A 133 0.52 -3.77 9.00
C THR A 133 -0.60 -3.71 7.96
N ALA A 134 -1.86 -3.63 8.39
CA ALA A 134 -3.00 -3.55 7.50
C ALA A 134 -2.97 -2.30 6.61
N SER A 135 -2.55 -1.15 7.18
CA SER A 135 -2.39 0.10 6.44
C SER A 135 -1.26 -0.02 5.40
N LEU A 136 -0.12 -0.61 5.74
CA LEU A 136 1.00 -0.82 4.82
C LEU A 136 0.59 -1.72 3.64
N VAL A 137 -0.14 -2.81 3.89
CA VAL A 137 -0.67 -3.68 2.84
C VAL A 137 -1.59 -2.90 1.89
N THR A 138 -2.51 -2.09 2.41
CA THR A 138 -3.41 -1.26 1.59
C THR A 138 -2.63 -0.27 0.72
N ARG A 139 -1.58 0.36 1.28
CA ARG A 139 -0.72 1.31 0.56
C ARG A 139 0.07 0.65 -0.56
N LEU A 140 0.62 -0.55 -0.32
CA LEU A 140 1.38 -1.34 -1.31
C LEU A 140 0.51 -1.91 -2.43
N THR A 141 -0.79 -2.12 -2.19
CA THR A 141 -1.72 -2.73 -3.14
C THR A 141 -2.66 -1.70 -3.77
N ALA A 142 -3.72 -1.31 -3.08
CA ALA A 142 -4.78 -0.47 -3.61
C ALA A 142 -4.29 0.95 -3.95
N ASP A 143 -3.51 1.60 -3.07
CA ASP A 143 -3.05 2.96 -3.30
C ASP A 143 -2.06 3.04 -4.47
N VAL A 144 -1.15 2.08 -4.61
CA VAL A 144 -0.26 2.01 -5.77
C VAL A 144 -1.05 1.78 -7.06
N THR A 145 -2.09 0.92 -7.03
CA THR A 145 -2.95 0.67 -8.21
C THR A 145 -3.72 1.92 -8.62
N ASN A 146 -4.29 2.66 -7.66
CA ASN A 146 -4.99 3.92 -7.92
C ASN A 146 -4.02 4.97 -8.51
N THR A 147 -2.81 5.05 -7.97
CA THR A 147 -1.77 5.97 -8.46
C THR A 147 -1.28 5.59 -9.85
N GLN A 148 -1.15 4.30 -10.15
CA GLN A 148 -0.82 3.76 -11.47
C GLN A 148 -1.87 4.14 -12.52
N GLN A 149 -3.16 3.95 -12.22
CA GLN A 149 -4.26 4.32 -13.12
C GLN A 149 -4.27 5.82 -13.40
N SER A 150 -4.04 6.63 -12.37
CA SER A 150 -3.95 8.09 -12.53
C SER A 150 -2.76 8.50 -13.36
N PHE A 151 -1.60 7.87 -13.18
CA PHE A 151 -0.43 8.11 -14.01
C PHE A 151 -0.72 7.77 -15.47
N GLN A 152 -1.38 6.64 -15.75
CA GLN A 152 -1.79 6.26 -17.10
C GLN A 152 -2.75 7.27 -17.72
N MET A 153 -3.74 7.78 -16.95
CA MET A 153 -4.64 8.84 -17.39
C MET A 153 -3.90 10.13 -17.72
N ILE A 154 -2.93 10.51 -16.89
CA ILE A 154 -2.14 11.74 -17.12
C ILE A 154 -1.38 11.67 -18.45
N ILE A 155 -0.67 10.59 -18.72
CA ILE A 155 0.17 10.50 -19.93
C ILE A 155 -0.61 10.25 -21.22
N ARG A 156 -1.90 9.88 -21.13
CA ARG A 156 -2.75 9.62 -22.30
C ARG A 156 -3.91 10.60 -22.40
N ILE A 157 -4.84 10.59 -21.45
CA ILE A 157 -6.10 11.35 -21.56
C ILE A 157 -5.89 12.84 -21.29
N CYS A 158 -5.06 13.20 -20.29
CA CYS A 158 -4.70 14.62 -20.03
C CYS A 158 -3.93 15.26 -21.18
N VAL A 159 -3.31 14.47 -22.06
CA VAL A 159 -2.65 14.97 -23.27
C VAL A 159 -3.65 15.01 -24.43
N ARG A 160 -4.43 13.92 -24.62
CA ARG A 160 -5.39 13.82 -25.73
C ARG A 160 -6.43 14.93 -25.71
N ALA A 161 -7.07 15.16 -24.57
CA ALA A 161 -8.22 16.04 -24.50
C ALA A 161 -7.87 17.53 -24.79
N PRO A 162 -6.82 18.13 -24.21
CA PRO A 162 -6.42 19.50 -24.57
C PRO A 162 -5.95 19.64 -26.02
N ILE A 163 -5.23 18.65 -26.55
CA ILE A 163 -4.73 18.69 -27.94
C ILE A 163 -5.90 18.58 -28.91
N MET A 164 -6.87 17.67 -28.65
CA MET A 164 -8.10 17.57 -29.43
C MET A 164 -8.88 18.89 -29.40
N LEU A 165 -9.01 19.51 -28.22
CA LEU A 165 -9.67 20.82 -28.08
C LEU A 165 -8.99 21.88 -28.95
N ILE A 166 -7.66 21.99 -28.90
CA ILE A 166 -6.89 22.97 -29.68
C ILE A 166 -7.04 22.69 -31.18
N PHE A 167 -6.79 21.46 -31.63
CA PHE A 167 -6.82 21.11 -33.05
C PHE A 167 -8.23 21.26 -33.64
N ALA A 168 -9.25 20.71 -32.97
CA ALA A 168 -10.64 20.80 -33.44
C ALA A 168 -11.14 22.27 -33.47
N THR A 169 -10.78 23.07 -32.45
CA THR A 169 -11.13 24.52 -32.44
C THR A 169 -10.41 25.26 -33.55
N THR A 170 -9.12 25.01 -33.76
CA THR A 170 -8.37 25.63 -34.88
C THR A 170 -9.02 25.28 -36.22
N MET A 171 -9.37 24.02 -36.45
CA MET A 171 -10.01 23.59 -37.69
C MET A 171 -11.42 24.16 -37.84
N ALA A 172 -12.20 24.29 -36.77
CA ALA A 172 -13.50 24.97 -36.83
C ALA A 172 -13.37 26.45 -37.21
N ILE A 173 -12.39 27.18 -36.67
CA ILE A 173 -12.11 28.57 -37.01
C ILE A 173 -11.67 28.73 -38.49
N THR A 174 -10.85 27.78 -38.99
CA THR A 174 -10.41 27.83 -40.39
C THR A 174 -11.54 27.56 -41.39
N ILE A 175 -12.58 26.83 -41.01
CA ILE A 175 -13.76 26.63 -41.87
C ILE A 175 -14.66 27.87 -41.88
N ASN A 176 -15.05 28.36 -40.68
CA ASN A 176 -15.86 29.58 -40.59
C ASN A 176 -15.69 30.20 -39.19
N ALA A 177 -14.97 31.32 -39.15
CA ALA A 177 -14.65 32.04 -37.91
C ALA A 177 -15.89 32.60 -37.20
N GLU A 178 -16.90 33.04 -37.96
CA GLU A 178 -18.13 33.59 -37.39
C GLU A 178 -18.97 32.50 -36.69
N LEU A 179 -19.09 31.32 -37.30
CA LEU A 179 -19.75 30.17 -36.67
C LEU A 179 -18.96 29.68 -35.46
N ALA A 180 -17.64 29.80 -35.46
CA ALA A 180 -16.81 29.40 -34.32
C ALA A 180 -17.09 30.23 -33.05
N ILE A 181 -17.68 31.43 -33.16
CA ILE A 181 -18.13 32.23 -32.01
C ILE A 181 -19.15 31.44 -31.15
N VAL A 182 -19.99 30.60 -31.76
CA VAL A 182 -20.92 29.75 -31.04
C VAL A 182 -20.17 28.83 -30.07
N ILE A 183 -19.02 28.30 -30.50
CA ILE A 183 -18.16 27.47 -29.64
C ILE A 183 -17.57 28.30 -28.50
N GLY A 184 -17.20 29.56 -28.80
CA GLY A 184 -16.71 30.53 -27.83
C GLY A 184 -17.67 30.81 -26.67
N PHE A 185 -18.98 30.65 -26.87
CA PHE A 185 -19.98 30.70 -25.80
C PHE A 185 -20.29 29.34 -25.17
N ALA A 186 -20.40 28.31 -25.98
CA ALA A 186 -20.77 26.96 -25.50
C ALA A 186 -19.66 26.33 -24.62
N ALA A 187 -18.40 26.44 -25.02
CA ALA A 187 -17.29 25.84 -24.30
C ALA A 187 -17.06 26.43 -22.90
N PRO A 188 -17.04 27.76 -22.69
CA PRO A 188 -16.97 28.35 -21.35
C PRO A 188 -18.18 28.02 -20.49
N LEU A 189 -19.42 28.03 -21.06
CA LEU A 189 -20.63 27.67 -20.35
C LEU A 189 -20.55 26.25 -19.78
N LEU A 190 -20.12 25.29 -20.59
CA LEU A 190 -19.86 23.93 -20.15
C LEU A 190 -18.77 23.85 -19.10
N ALA A 191 -17.64 24.48 -19.33
CA ALA A 191 -16.51 24.47 -18.39
C ALA A 191 -16.93 25.01 -17.02
N ILE A 192 -17.64 26.14 -16.98
CA ILE A 192 -18.15 26.74 -15.74
C ILE A 192 -19.14 25.79 -15.04
N SER A 193 -20.10 25.22 -15.79
CA SER A 193 -21.09 24.28 -15.25
C SER A 193 -20.39 23.07 -14.61
N VAL A 194 -19.44 22.46 -15.30
CA VAL A 194 -18.68 21.32 -14.81
C VAL A 194 -17.86 21.67 -13.56
N ILE A 195 -17.19 22.82 -13.54
CA ILE A 195 -16.40 23.27 -12.40
C ILE A 195 -17.28 23.51 -11.17
N LEU A 196 -18.43 24.17 -11.35
CA LEU A 196 -19.35 24.43 -10.25
C LEU A 196 -19.96 23.16 -9.67
N LEU A 197 -20.39 22.23 -10.53
CA LEU A 197 -20.89 20.92 -10.11
C LEU A 197 -19.82 20.09 -9.40
N SER A 198 -18.61 20.05 -9.97
CA SER A 198 -17.51 19.29 -9.38
C SER A 198 -17.08 19.82 -8.01
N ARG A 199 -17.04 21.14 -7.82
CA ARG A 199 -16.73 21.75 -6.50
C ARG A 199 -17.77 21.35 -5.44
N LYS A 200 -19.06 21.47 -5.74
CA LYS A 200 -20.13 21.09 -4.80
C LYS A 200 -20.18 19.57 -4.57
N ALA A 201 -19.97 18.77 -5.61
CA ALA A 201 -19.93 17.32 -5.53
C ALA A 201 -18.77 16.84 -4.62
N PHE A 202 -17.60 17.49 -4.69
CA PHE A 202 -16.44 17.10 -3.91
C PHE A 202 -16.71 17.04 -2.40
N ASP A 203 -17.39 18.04 -1.85
CA ASP A 203 -17.70 18.09 -0.41
C ASP A 203 -18.72 17.00 -0.01
N LEU A 204 -19.67 16.70 -0.88
CA LEU A 204 -20.64 15.64 -0.66
C LEU A 204 -19.98 14.24 -0.73
N PHE A 205 -19.10 14.03 -1.71
CA PHE A 205 -18.33 12.78 -1.82
C PHE A 205 -17.40 12.59 -0.62
N LYS A 206 -16.74 13.64 -0.15
CA LYS A 206 -15.91 13.56 1.07
C LYS A 206 -16.71 13.08 2.29
N LYS A 207 -17.95 13.56 2.46
CA LYS A 207 -18.86 13.09 3.53
C LYS A 207 -19.29 11.65 3.29
N MET A 208 -19.65 11.28 2.07
CA MET A 208 -20.03 9.92 1.69
C MET A 208 -18.89 8.93 1.97
N PHE A 209 -17.64 9.23 1.57
CA PHE A 209 -16.50 8.37 1.84
C PHE A 209 -16.25 8.19 3.35
N LYS A 210 -16.46 9.22 4.16
CA LYS A 210 -16.38 9.08 5.62
C LYS A 210 -17.39 8.05 6.15
N HIS A 211 -18.64 8.11 5.70
CA HIS A 211 -19.67 7.12 6.09
C HIS A 211 -19.36 5.72 5.53
N TYR A 212 -18.73 5.65 4.37
CA TYR A 212 -18.25 4.38 3.80
C TYR A 212 -17.14 3.76 4.68
N ASP A 213 -16.19 4.57 5.14
CA ASP A 213 -15.15 4.12 6.06
C ASP A 213 -15.76 3.65 7.40
N ASP A 214 -16.73 4.40 7.96
CA ASP A 214 -17.44 4.03 9.19
C ASP A 214 -18.19 2.69 9.05
N LEU A 215 -18.77 2.41 7.88
CA LEU A 215 -19.44 1.14 7.59
C LEU A 215 -18.40 0.00 7.48
N ASN A 216 -17.31 0.22 6.75
CA ASN A 216 -16.25 -0.77 6.59
C ASN A 216 -15.60 -1.16 7.92
N LEU A 217 -15.34 -0.19 8.81
CA LEU A 217 -14.85 -0.44 10.15
C LEU A 217 -15.82 -1.34 10.94
N LYS A 218 -17.13 -1.08 10.84
CA LYS A 218 -18.16 -1.91 11.53
C LYS A 218 -18.21 -3.33 10.97
N VAL A 219 -18.10 -3.50 9.65
CA VAL A 219 -18.02 -4.82 9.01
C VAL A 219 -16.78 -5.58 9.47
N GLN A 220 -15.63 -4.91 9.46
CA GLN A 220 -14.37 -5.52 9.89
C GLN A 220 -14.42 -5.93 11.36
N GLU A 221 -14.90 -5.07 12.25
CA GLU A 221 -15.09 -5.37 13.67
C GLU A 221 -15.98 -6.61 13.86
N ASN A 222 -17.12 -6.64 13.16
CA ASN A 222 -18.07 -7.77 13.25
C ASN A 222 -17.46 -9.08 12.74
N LEU A 223 -16.76 -9.06 11.60
CA LEU A 223 -16.14 -10.27 11.03
C LEU A 223 -15.01 -10.80 11.91
N ILE A 224 -14.19 -9.94 12.50
CA ILE A 224 -13.15 -10.33 13.45
C ILE A 224 -13.77 -10.94 14.70
N SER A 225 -14.87 -10.36 15.18
CA SER A 225 -15.56 -10.76 16.41
C SER A 225 -16.73 -11.71 16.18
N ILE A 226 -16.86 -12.32 14.98
CA ILE A 226 -18.04 -13.11 14.62
C ILE A 226 -18.34 -14.26 15.58
N ARG A 227 -17.30 -14.88 16.14
CA ARG A 227 -17.47 -15.95 17.15
C ARG A 227 -18.10 -15.41 18.43
N THR A 228 -17.73 -14.19 18.85
CA THR A 228 -18.32 -13.51 19.99
C THR A 228 -19.78 -13.16 19.73
N VAL A 229 -20.09 -12.59 18.56
CA VAL A 229 -21.47 -12.30 18.15
C VAL A 229 -22.33 -13.56 18.23
N LYS A 230 -21.82 -14.69 17.73
CA LYS A 230 -22.51 -15.99 17.78
C LYS A 230 -22.65 -16.53 19.21
N ALA A 231 -21.59 -16.46 20.00
CA ALA A 231 -21.61 -16.94 21.38
C ALA A 231 -22.61 -16.19 22.28
N PHE A 232 -22.80 -14.88 22.01
CA PHE A 232 -23.74 -14.05 22.76
C PHE A 232 -25.13 -13.87 22.10
N VAL A 233 -25.38 -14.58 20.97
CA VAL A 233 -26.65 -14.52 20.22
C VAL A 233 -27.05 -13.07 19.88
N ARG A 234 -26.09 -12.29 19.36
CA ARG A 234 -26.28 -10.86 19.06
C ARG A 234 -26.40 -10.54 17.58
N GLU A 235 -26.70 -11.53 16.72
CA GLU A 235 -26.83 -11.35 15.26
C GLU A 235 -27.85 -10.29 14.89
N ASN A 236 -29.01 -10.28 15.55
CA ASN A 236 -30.06 -9.28 15.26
C ASN A 236 -29.61 -7.87 15.62
N HIS A 237 -28.90 -7.70 16.72
CA HIS A 237 -28.35 -6.40 17.14
C HIS A 237 -27.32 -5.89 16.11
N GLU A 238 -26.37 -6.74 15.71
CA GLU A 238 -25.36 -6.38 14.73
C GLU A 238 -25.96 -6.11 13.35
N THR A 239 -26.95 -6.89 12.93
CA THR A 239 -27.69 -6.64 11.69
C THR A 239 -28.42 -5.30 11.72
N GLN A 240 -29.01 -4.91 12.84
CA GLN A 240 -29.65 -3.62 13.00
C GLN A 240 -28.62 -2.47 12.94
N GLN A 241 -27.49 -2.58 13.63
CA GLN A 241 -26.40 -1.59 13.58
C GLN A 241 -25.86 -1.42 12.15
N PHE A 242 -25.67 -2.52 11.43
CA PHE A 242 -25.25 -2.48 10.02
C PHE A 242 -26.29 -1.78 9.15
N ARG A 243 -27.58 -2.09 9.33
CA ARG A 243 -28.70 -1.47 8.58
C ARG A 243 -28.74 0.04 8.78
N GLU A 244 -28.57 0.51 10.03
CA GLU A 244 -28.55 1.95 10.35
C GLU A 244 -27.38 2.67 9.66
N LYS A 245 -26.15 2.15 9.78
CA LYS A 245 -24.98 2.72 9.11
C LYS A 245 -25.09 2.67 7.59
N SER A 246 -25.62 1.57 7.04
CA SER A 246 -25.87 1.42 5.61
C SER A 246 -26.93 2.42 5.12
N ALA A 247 -27.96 2.70 5.91
CA ALA A 247 -28.98 3.71 5.56
C ALA A 247 -28.38 5.13 5.53
N VAL A 248 -27.51 5.47 6.48
CA VAL A 248 -26.80 6.77 6.49
C VAL A 248 -25.90 6.91 5.27
N LEU A 249 -25.12 5.87 4.93
CA LEU A 249 -24.31 5.84 3.72
C LEU A 249 -25.16 5.98 2.46
N CYS A 250 -26.26 5.24 2.36
CA CYS A 250 -27.19 5.31 1.23
C CYS A 250 -27.71 6.75 1.02
N GLN A 251 -28.15 7.42 2.09
CA GLN A 251 -28.62 8.80 2.00
C GLN A 251 -27.52 9.78 1.58
N ALA A 252 -26.29 9.60 2.09
CA ALA A 252 -25.15 10.40 1.69
C ALA A 252 -24.77 10.19 0.22
N SER A 253 -24.82 8.92 -0.25
CA SER A 253 -24.57 8.55 -1.65
C SER A 253 -25.62 9.17 -2.57
N ILE A 254 -26.92 9.05 -2.23
CA ILE A 254 -28.02 9.66 -3.00
C ILE A 254 -27.83 11.17 -3.13
N LYS A 255 -27.42 11.86 -2.04
CA LYS A 255 -27.18 13.31 -2.09
C LYS A 255 -26.00 13.68 -3.00
N ALA A 256 -24.93 12.91 -2.97
CA ALA A 256 -23.76 13.13 -3.82
C ALA A 256 -24.06 12.82 -5.30
N GLU A 257 -24.71 11.69 -5.56
CA GLU A 257 -25.04 11.26 -6.92
C GLU A 257 -26.09 12.12 -7.58
N LYS A 258 -27.13 12.57 -6.85
CA LYS A 258 -28.14 13.52 -7.37
C LYS A 258 -27.50 14.78 -7.98
N LEU A 259 -26.38 15.23 -7.46
CA LEU A 259 -25.68 16.38 -8.02
C LEU A 259 -24.89 16.01 -9.29
N ILE A 260 -24.22 14.86 -9.29
CA ILE A 260 -23.43 14.42 -10.45
C ILE A 260 -24.31 14.00 -11.63
N ILE A 261 -25.47 13.40 -11.37
CA ILE A 261 -26.42 13.02 -12.42
C ILE A 261 -26.76 14.21 -13.34
N TRP A 262 -26.83 15.42 -12.82
CA TRP A 262 -27.07 16.63 -13.63
C TRP A 262 -25.98 16.95 -14.64
N ASN A 263 -24.79 16.41 -14.47
CA ASN A 263 -23.67 16.66 -15.39
C ASN A 263 -23.99 16.20 -16.82
N MET A 264 -24.49 14.96 -16.98
CA MET A 264 -24.84 14.42 -18.31
C MET A 264 -25.96 15.18 -19.01
N PRO A 265 -27.13 15.45 -18.38
CA PRO A 265 -28.20 16.25 -19.00
C PRO A 265 -27.74 17.67 -19.40
N ILE A 266 -27.01 18.35 -18.54
CA ILE A 266 -26.49 19.71 -18.87
C ILE A 266 -25.56 19.66 -20.08
N MET A 267 -24.65 18.69 -20.12
CA MET A 267 -23.75 18.52 -21.26
C MET A 267 -24.52 18.19 -22.53
N GLN A 268 -25.47 17.27 -22.45
CA GLN A 268 -26.29 16.87 -23.60
C GLN A 268 -27.19 18.01 -24.10
N PHE A 269 -27.81 18.76 -23.19
CA PHE A 269 -28.58 19.95 -23.53
C PHE A 269 -27.70 21.00 -24.22
N THR A 270 -26.52 21.31 -23.67
CA THR A 270 -25.60 22.27 -24.27
C THR A 270 -25.12 21.80 -25.64
N MET A 271 -24.83 20.49 -25.79
CA MET A 271 -24.47 19.91 -27.09
C MET A 271 -25.58 20.10 -28.13
N TYR A 272 -26.81 19.70 -27.81
CA TYR A 272 -27.93 19.85 -28.74
C TYR A 272 -28.29 21.32 -29.03
N ALA A 273 -28.26 22.19 -28.01
CA ALA A 273 -28.49 23.61 -28.21
C ALA A 273 -27.41 24.22 -29.14
N THR A 274 -26.16 23.84 -28.97
CA THR A 274 -25.05 24.25 -29.84
C THR A 274 -25.24 23.73 -31.26
N LEU A 275 -25.59 22.45 -31.44
CA LEU A 275 -25.86 21.86 -32.75
C LEU A 275 -27.04 22.56 -33.46
N ILE A 276 -28.12 22.82 -32.75
CA ILE A 276 -29.29 23.53 -33.32
C ILE A 276 -28.90 24.94 -33.77
N ALA A 277 -28.14 25.67 -32.93
CA ALA A 277 -27.64 27.02 -33.28
C ALA A 277 -26.76 26.98 -34.54
N VAL A 278 -25.89 25.97 -34.62
CA VAL A 278 -24.97 25.81 -35.78
C VAL A 278 -25.74 25.39 -37.03
N TYR A 279 -26.71 24.51 -36.95
CA TYR A 279 -27.54 24.14 -38.09
C TYR A 279 -28.35 25.36 -38.61
N PHE A 280 -28.89 26.17 -37.68
CA PHE A 280 -29.65 27.36 -38.06
C PHE A 280 -28.79 28.42 -38.69
N LEU A 281 -27.68 28.77 -38.05
CA LEU A 281 -26.78 29.83 -38.56
C LEU A 281 -26.00 29.36 -39.79
N GLY A 282 -25.52 28.11 -39.80
CA GLY A 282 -24.83 27.50 -40.94
C GLY A 282 -25.76 27.33 -42.14
N GLY A 283 -27.02 26.88 -41.91
CA GLY A 283 -28.03 26.82 -42.96
C GLY A 283 -28.33 28.18 -43.64
N LYS A 284 -28.44 29.25 -42.84
CA LYS A 284 -28.52 30.61 -43.37
C LYS A 284 -27.33 30.97 -44.27
N LYS A 285 -26.12 30.63 -43.86
CA LYS A 285 -24.88 30.91 -44.65
C LYS A 285 -24.83 30.04 -45.91
N ILE A 286 -25.33 28.80 -45.90
CA ILE A 286 -25.44 27.98 -47.11
C ILE A 286 -26.41 28.59 -48.11
N VAL A 287 -27.60 29.04 -47.65
CA VAL A 287 -28.59 29.71 -48.50
C VAL A 287 -28.05 31.03 -49.07
N ALA A 288 -27.24 31.75 -48.29
CA ALA A 288 -26.54 32.96 -48.73
C ALA A 288 -25.37 32.71 -49.69
N GLY A 289 -24.94 31.45 -49.88
CA GLY A 289 -23.77 31.09 -50.70
C GLY A 289 -22.41 31.34 -50.03
N GLU A 290 -22.39 31.65 -48.73
CA GLU A 290 -21.19 31.95 -47.95
C GLU A 290 -20.52 30.68 -47.36
N MET A 291 -21.20 29.53 -47.38
CA MET A 291 -20.72 28.25 -46.82
C MET A 291 -21.17 27.10 -47.70
N MET A 292 -20.36 26.04 -47.76
CA MET A 292 -20.69 24.79 -48.47
C MET A 292 -21.29 23.74 -47.52
N ASP A 293 -22.10 22.82 -48.09
CA ASP A 293 -22.78 21.75 -47.32
C ASP A 293 -21.80 20.86 -46.53
N GLY A 294 -20.71 20.44 -47.19
CA GLY A 294 -19.67 19.62 -46.57
C GLY A 294 -18.90 20.35 -45.47
N GLN A 295 -18.72 21.66 -45.61
CA GLN A 295 -18.12 22.48 -44.54
C GLN A 295 -18.98 22.47 -43.28
N LEU A 296 -20.33 22.50 -43.41
CA LEU A 296 -21.23 22.43 -42.28
C LEU A 296 -21.11 21.06 -41.57
N PHE A 297 -21.07 19.95 -42.32
CA PHE A 297 -20.88 18.62 -41.75
C PHE A 297 -19.57 18.49 -40.96
N SER A 298 -18.49 19.00 -41.49
CA SER A 298 -17.19 18.99 -40.79
C SER A 298 -17.21 19.86 -39.54
N PHE A 299 -17.84 21.02 -39.61
CA PHE A 299 -17.99 21.92 -38.48
C PHE A 299 -18.76 21.29 -37.32
N ILE A 300 -19.86 20.57 -37.62
CA ILE A 300 -20.64 19.80 -36.65
C ILE A 300 -19.77 18.71 -36.01
N SER A 301 -18.95 18.01 -36.81
CA SER A 301 -18.03 16.98 -36.32
C SER A 301 -17.00 17.58 -35.35
N TYR A 302 -16.43 18.74 -35.66
CA TYR A 302 -15.47 19.43 -34.77
C TYR A 302 -16.12 19.90 -33.48
N ILE A 303 -17.35 20.46 -33.51
CA ILE A 303 -18.10 20.82 -32.30
C ILE A 303 -18.26 19.60 -31.39
N THR A 304 -18.67 18.46 -31.97
CA THR A 304 -18.85 17.22 -31.20
C THR A 304 -17.51 16.78 -30.57
N GLN A 305 -16.41 16.83 -31.28
CA GLN A 305 -15.07 16.52 -30.75
C GLN A 305 -14.65 17.49 -29.63
N ILE A 306 -14.90 18.80 -29.77
CA ILE A 306 -14.62 19.83 -28.77
C ILE A 306 -15.40 19.55 -27.48
N LEU A 307 -16.71 19.31 -27.59
CA LEU A 307 -17.57 19.05 -26.44
C LEU A 307 -17.19 17.72 -25.74
N MET A 308 -16.87 16.68 -26.50
CA MET A 308 -16.36 15.41 -25.97
C MET A 308 -15.03 15.58 -25.25
N SER A 309 -14.12 16.42 -25.78
CA SER A 309 -12.82 16.67 -25.14
C SER A 309 -12.97 17.39 -23.79
N LEU A 310 -13.90 18.34 -23.69
CA LEU A 310 -14.24 19.00 -22.42
C LEU A 310 -14.80 18.01 -21.39
N MET A 311 -15.62 17.04 -21.84
CA MET A 311 -16.12 15.95 -21.02
C MET A 311 -15.00 15.08 -20.46
N MET A 312 -14.05 14.71 -21.31
CA MET A 312 -12.88 13.93 -20.89
C MET A 312 -12.02 14.67 -19.86
N ILE A 313 -11.80 15.99 -20.04
CA ILE A 313 -11.08 16.82 -19.07
C ILE A 313 -11.77 16.78 -17.70
N SER A 314 -13.11 16.94 -17.68
CA SER A 314 -13.89 16.87 -16.45
C SER A 314 -13.70 15.54 -15.71
N MET A 315 -13.84 14.43 -16.42
CA MET A 315 -13.67 13.09 -15.84
C MET A 315 -12.27 12.89 -15.26
N VAL A 316 -11.24 13.35 -15.96
CA VAL A 316 -9.85 13.24 -15.50
C VAL A 316 -9.62 14.05 -14.23
N LEU A 317 -10.15 15.27 -14.14
CA LEU A 317 -10.01 16.12 -12.95
C LEU A 317 -10.57 15.43 -11.70
N VAL A 318 -11.75 14.80 -11.81
CA VAL A 318 -12.34 14.04 -10.70
C VAL A 318 -11.43 12.88 -10.26
N ASN A 319 -10.92 12.09 -11.21
CA ASN A 319 -10.03 10.96 -10.89
C ASN A 319 -8.70 11.42 -10.26
N LEU A 320 -8.12 12.53 -10.72
CA LEU A 320 -6.89 13.08 -10.14
C LEU A 320 -7.09 13.53 -8.69
N VAL A 321 -8.27 14.10 -8.38
CA VAL A 321 -8.60 14.50 -7.00
C VAL A 321 -8.73 13.27 -6.10
N LEU A 322 -9.40 12.22 -6.55
CA LEU A 322 -9.54 10.97 -5.80
C LEU A 322 -8.18 10.30 -5.53
N SER A 323 -7.30 10.32 -6.52
CA SER A 323 -5.96 9.73 -6.39
C SER A 323 -5.01 10.52 -5.51
N LYS A 324 -5.30 11.80 -5.22
CA LYS A 324 -4.46 12.65 -4.37
C LYS A 324 -4.27 12.05 -2.97
N ALA A 325 -5.30 11.41 -2.42
CA ALA A 325 -5.22 10.75 -1.11
C ALA A 325 -4.28 9.54 -1.14
N SER A 326 -4.39 8.69 -2.17
CA SER A 326 -3.50 7.54 -2.36
C SER A 326 -2.03 7.97 -2.52
N VAL A 327 -1.78 8.99 -3.35
CA VAL A 327 -0.44 9.56 -3.52
C VAL A 327 0.12 10.10 -2.20
N ALA A 328 -0.70 10.77 -1.37
CA ALA A 328 -0.27 11.29 -0.08
C ALA A 328 0.16 10.16 0.87
N ARG A 329 -0.64 9.07 0.97
CA ARG A 329 -0.30 7.91 1.81
C ARG A 329 0.95 7.17 1.34
N ILE A 330 1.16 7.09 0.03
CA ILE A 330 2.40 6.51 -0.55
C ILE A 330 3.60 7.39 -0.19
N THR A 331 3.48 8.71 -0.38
CA THR A 331 4.56 9.66 -0.10
C THR A 331 4.94 9.64 1.39
N GLU A 332 3.96 9.48 2.28
CA GLU A 332 4.21 9.33 3.71
C GLU A 332 5.11 8.14 4.04
N VAL A 333 4.91 6.98 3.38
CA VAL A 333 5.77 5.80 3.56
C VAL A 333 7.16 6.01 2.96
N LEU A 334 7.23 6.65 1.78
CA LEU A 334 8.51 6.90 1.09
C LEU A 334 9.38 7.94 1.79
N ASP A 335 8.76 8.93 2.44
CA ASP A 335 9.45 10.00 3.16
C ASP A 335 9.79 9.62 4.60
N GLU A 336 9.14 8.56 5.13
CA GLU A 336 9.42 8.07 6.48
C GLU A 336 10.83 7.50 6.56
N LYS A 337 11.53 7.87 7.62
CA LYS A 337 12.88 7.38 7.92
C LYS A 337 12.83 6.50 9.16
N SER A 338 13.61 5.42 9.12
CA SER A 338 13.84 4.63 10.31
C SER A 338 14.54 5.49 11.37
N ASP A 339 14.09 5.41 12.61
CA ASP A 339 14.73 6.07 13.74
C ASP A 339 15.89 5.24 14.30
N ILE A 340 15.99 3.98 13.89
CA ILE A 340 17.11 3.10 14.23
C ILE A 340 17.91 2.85 12.96
N THR A 341 19.16 3.31 12.95
CA THR A 341 20.10 3.20 11.84
C THR A 341 21.45 2.74 12.34
N ASN A 342 22.33 2.36 11.41
CA ASN A 342 23.73 2.09 11.70
C ASN A 342 24.60 3.37 11.68
N ASP A 343 23.98 4.57 11.65
CA ASP A 343 24.73 5.82 11.68
C ASP A 343 25.50 5.95 12.99
N GLY A 344 26.83 6.00 12.89
CA GLY A 344 27.73 6.02 14.05
C GLY A 344 28.06 4.64 14.65
N ALA A 345 27.55 3.55 14.10
CA ALA A 345 27.93 2.21 14.52
C ALA A 345 29.38 1.89 14.08
N ASN A 346 30.12 1.24 14.97
CA ASN A 346 31.44 0.74 14.67
C ASN A 346 31.37 -0.69 14.10
N GLU A 347 31.67 -0.84 12.83
CA GLU A 347 31.64 -2.14 12.15
C GLU A 347 32.63 -3.17 12.69
N ASN A 348 33.67 -2.73 13.41
CA ASN A 348 34.69 -3.62 13.95
C ASN A 348 34.34 -4.18 15.34
N LEU A 349 33.26 -3.69 15.99
CA LEU A 349 32.83 -4.24 17.26
C LEU A 349 32.22 -5.63 17.06
N GLU A 350 32.70 -6.56 17.87
CA GLU A 350 32.17 -7.92 17.94
C GLU A 350 31.54 -8.18 19.32
N ILE A 351 30.52 -8.98 19.36
CA ILE A 351 29.85 -9.39 20.61
C ILE A 351 30.50 -10.69 21.06
N GLU A 352 31.45 -10.56 21.99
CA GLU A 352 32.24 -11.69 22.46
C GLU A 352 31.47 -12.58 23.43
N ASN A 353 30.64 -11.97 24.29
CA ASN A 353 29.89 -12.64 25.35
C ASN A 353 28.46 -12.12 25.50
N GLY A 354 27.71 -12.73 26.41
CA GLY A 354 26.32 -12.39 26.70
C GLY A 354 26.12 -11.43 27.88
N ASP A 355 27.14 -10.62 28.24
CA ASP A 355 26.98 -9.61 29.30
C ASP A 355 25.99 -8.52 28.89
N ILE A 356 25.08 -8.16 29.81
CA ILE A 356 24.09 -7.12 29.60
C ILE A 356 24.09 -6.15 30.78
N GLU A 357 24.12 -4.84 30.52
CA GLU A 357 24.06 -3.83 31.55
C GLU A 357 23.08 -2.72 31.17
N PHE A 358 22.18 -2.39 32.08
CA PHE A 358 21.27 -1.25 31.98
C PHE A 358 21.74 -0.16 32.95
N LYS A 359 21.95 1.07 32.43
CA LYS A 359 22.37 2.25 33.22
C LYS A 359 21.33 3.34 33.14
N ASN A 360 20.56 3.53 34.20
CA ASN A 360 19.51 4.55 34.34
C ASN A 360 18.52 4.56 33.19
N VAL A 361 18.13 3.38 32.71
CA VAL A 361 17.33 3.24 31.50
C VAL A 361 15.86 3.56 31.78
N GLY A 362 15.32 4.46 30.95
CA GLY A 362 13.90 4.75 30.84
C GLY A 362 13.45 4.72 29.39
N PHE A 363 12.21 4.30 29.19
CA PHE A 363 11.64 4.18 27.84
C PHE A 363 10.18 4.55 27.77
N SER A 364 9.79 5.22 26.67
CA SER A 364 8.41 5.56 26.32
C SER A 364 8.14 5.31 24.85
N TYR A 365 7.10 4.51 24.54
CA TYR A 365 6.66 4.29 23.15
C TYR A 365 6.23 5.57 22.43
N SER A 366 5.78 6.58 23.17
CA SER A 366 5.42 7.89 22.61
C SER A 366 6.59 8.85 22.47
N LYS A 367 7.83 8.44 22.81
CA LYS A 367 9.03 9.29 22.92
C LYS A 367 8.86 10.48 23.89
N ASN A 368 7.84 10.43 24.76
CA ASN A 368 7.58 11.47 25.77
C ASN A 368 8.18 11.05 27.11
N PRO A 369 9.20 11.77 27.63
CA PRO A 369 9.84 11.43 28.90
C PRO A 369 8.89 11.43 30.12
N LYS A 370 7.71 12.08 30.02
CA LYS A 370 6.69 12.09 31.08
C LYS A 370 5.75 10.87 31.05
N LYS A 371 5.80 10.04 30.00
CA LYS A 371 4.97 8.85 29.84
C LYS A 371 5.84 7.62 29.65
N GLN A 372 6.75 7.38 30.58
CA GLN A 372 7.63 6.22 30.55
C GLN A 372 6.88 4.95 30.94
N VAL A 373 7.16 3.88 30.24
CA VAL A 373 6.69 2.51 30.55
C VAL A 373 7.66 1.81 31.50
N ILE A 374 8.94 2.12 31.35
CA ILE A 374 10.00 1.71 32.28
C ILE A 374 10.82 2.93 32.67
N ASN A 375 11.24 3.00 33.92
CA ASN A 375 11.94 4.15 34.49
C ASN A 375 13.07 3.71 35.42
N ASN A 376 14.24 4.33 35.24
CA ASN A 376 15.42 4.15 36.09
C ASN A 376 15.82 2.68 36.30
N ILE A 377 15.81 1.89 35.23
CA ILE A 377 16.27 0.49 35.27
C ILE A 377 17.79 0.48 35.37
N ASN A 378 18.29 -0.15 36.44
CA ASN A 378 19.71 -0.35 36.69
C ASN A 378 19.93 -1.82 37.04
N ILE A 379 20.57 -2.58 36.15
CA ILE A 379 20.84 -3.99 36.38
C ILE A 379 21.99 -4.50 35.51
N THR A 380 22.76 -5.43 36.05
CA THR A 380 23.81 -6.18 35.35
C THR A 380 23.48 -7.66 35.33
N ILE A 381 23.55 -8.26 34.15
CA ILE A 381 23.39 -9.69 33.88
C ILE A 381 24.69 -10.18 33.28
N LYS A 382 25.29 -11.21 33.85
CA LYS A 382 26.55 -11.77 33.37
C LYS A 382 26.33 -12.86 32.34
N SER A 383 27.29 -13.00 31.44
CA SER A 383 27.29 -14.05 30.42
C SER A 383 27.13 -15.43 31.06
N GLY A 384 26.27 -16.25 30.46
CA GLY A 384 25.93 -17.59 30.95
C GLY A 384 24.89 -17.63 32.08
N GLU A 385 24.47 -16.47 32.65
CA GLU A 385 23.38 -16.48 33.65
C GLU A 385 22.01 -16.80 33.02
N THR A 386 21.22 -17.58 33.71
CA THR A 386 19.79 -17.72 33.43
C THR A 386 19.02 -16.75 34.32
N VAL A 387 18.34 -15.77 33.69
CA VAL A 387 17.61 -14.70 34.38
C VAL A 387 16.12 -14.84 34.15
N GLY A 388 15.35 -14.93 35.23
CA GLY A 388 13.90 -14.85 35.22
C GLY A 388 13.39 -13.42 35.38
N ILE A 389 12.38 -12.99 34.61
CA ILE A 389 11.73 -11.70 34.79
C ILE A 389 10.24 -11.93 35.10
N ILE A 390 9.80 -11.45 36.26
CA ILE A 390 8.43 -11.57 36.75
C ILE A 390 7.85 -10.18 37.06
N GLY A 391 6.54 -10.05 36.97
CA GLY A 391 5.78 -8.85 37.31
C GLY A 391 4.37 -8.86 36.74
N GLY A 392 3.56 -7.92 37.12
CA GLY A 392 2.18 -7.77 36.64
C GLY A 392 2.07 -7.57 35.13
N THR A 393 0.88 -7.74 34.58
CA THR A 393 0.61 -7.39 33.17
C THR A 393 0.78 -5.89 32.98
N GLY A 394 1.51 -5.47 31.95
CA GLY A 394 1.80 -4.05 31.70
C GLY A 394 2.97 -3.47 32.51
N SER A 395 3.66 -4.23 33.35
CA SER A 395 4.79 -3.73 34.16
C SER A 395 6.07 -3.41 33.37
N GLY A 396 6.13 -3.64 32.04
CA GLY A 396 7.28 -3.30 31.21
C GLY A 396 8.26 -4.44 30.92
N LYS A 397 7.94 -5.70 31.28
CA LYS A 397 8.83 -6.88 31.08
C LYS A 397 9.30 -7.04 29.63
N THR A 398 8.36 -7.13 28.69
CA THR A 398 8.65 -7.23 27.26
C THR A 398 9.45 -6.03 26.75
N THR A 399 9.15 -4.84 27.27
CA THR A 399 9.86 -3.62 26.89
C THR A 399 11.37 -3.69 27.20
N ILE A 400 11.73 -4.19 28.40
CA ILE A 400 13.14 -4.32 28.80
C ILE A 400 13.90 -5.21 27.80
N VAL A 401 13.38 -6.37 27.47
CA VAL A 401 14.09 -7.30 26.57
C VAL A 401 14.15 -6.81 25.13
N GLN A 402 13.17 -6.03 24.67
CA GLN A 402 13.19 -5.42 23.35
C GLN A 402 14.31 -4.37 23.19
N LEU A 403 14.73 -3.72 24.26
CA LEU A 403 15.86 -2.78 24.25
C LEU A 403 17.21 -3.49 24.11
N ILE A 404 17.35 -4.73 24.57
CA ILE A 404 18.59 -5.53 24.43
C ILE A 404 18.89 -5.80 22.95
N ALA A 405 17.88 -6.18 22.17
CA ALA A 405 18.01 -6.41 20.73
C ALA A 405 17.91 -5.10 19.90
N ARG A 406 17.87 -3.94 20.57
CA ARG A 406 17.68 -2.63 19.94
C ARG A 406 16.53 -2.64 18.95
N LEU A 407 15.37 -3.19 19.36
CA LEU A 407 14.12 -3.07 18.59
C LEU A 407 13.51 -1.68 18.76
N TYR A 408 13.83 -1.03 19.88
CA TYR A 408 13.61 0.39 20.20
C TYR A 408 14.86 0.96 20.84
N ASP A 409 15.07 2.26 20.71
CA ASP A 409 16.11 3.01 21.43
C ASP A 409 15.57 3.54 22.76
N THR A 410 16.42 3.61 23.78
CA THR A 410 16.08 4.16 25.10
C THR A 410 15.67 5.62 25.00
N THR A 411 14.71 6.06 25.84
CA THR A 411 14.37 7.49 25.98
C THR A 411 15.37 8.20 26.89
N THR A 412 15.84 7.52 27.94
CA THR A 412 16.89 7.97 28.85
C THR A 412 17.78 6.80 29.21
N GLY A 413 19.05 7.07 29.56
CA GLY A 413 20.03 6.05 29.90
C GLY A 413 20.46 5.20 28.72
N ASP A 414 21.32 4.22 28.99
CA ASP A 414 21.95 3.39 27.96
C ASP A 414 21.92 1.91 28.34
N VAL A 415 21.83 1.07 27.29
CA VAL A 415 21.93 -0.39 27.37
C VAL A 415 23.25 -0.81 26.75
N PHE A 416 23.95 -1.69 27.44
CA PHE A 416 25.22 -2.26 26.98
C PHE A 416 25.08 -3.76 26.79
N VAL A 417 25.69 -4.28 25.74
CA VAL A 417 25.83 -5.71 25.45
C VAL A 417 27.31 -5.98 25.19
N SER A 418 27.88 -6.98 25.87
CA SER A 418 29.34 -7.28 25.81
C SER A 418 30.21 -6.02 26.07
N ASN A 419 29.82 -5.20 27.07
CA ASN A 419 30.45 -3.94 27.46
C ASN A 419 30.38 -2.80 26.42
N HIS A 420 29.69 -2.97 25.30
CA HIS A 420 29.50 -1.95 24.27
C HIS A 420 28.08 -1.40 24.30
N ASN A 421 27.90 -0.09 24.11
CA ASN A 421 26.57 0.51 23.98
C ASN A 421 25.87 -0.05 22.75
N VAL A 422 24.63 -0.53 22.88
CA VAL A 422 23.86 -1.10 21.76
C VAL A 422 23.68 -0.14 20.58
N LYS A 423 23.80 1.17 20.82
CA LYS A 423 23.73 2.20 19.77
C LYS A 423 25.00 2.27 18.91
N GLU A 424 26.13 1.81 19.46
CA GLU A 424 27.44 1.81 18.79
C GLU A 424 27.71 0.51 18.04
N ILE A 425 26.94 -0.55 18.31
CA ILE A 425 27.06 -1.85 17.65
C ILE A 425 26.27 -1.82 16.34
N ASN A 426 26.85 -2.42 15.27
CA ASN A 426 26.10 -2.67 14.05
C ASN A 426 24.85 -3.51 14.35
N ILE A 427 23.67 -3.05 13.89
CA ILE A 427 22.36 -3.65 14.22
C ILE A 427 22.27 -5.11 13.80
N GLU A 428 22.86 -5.46 12.65
CA GLU A 428 22.85 -6.82 12.13
C GLU A 428 23.66 -7.73 13.04
N LYS A 429 24.88 -7.32 13.42
CA LYS A 429 25.73 -8.08 14.35
C LYS A 429 25.07 -8.23 15.73
N LEU A 430 24.46 -7.17 16.26
CA LEU A 430 23.71 -7.25 17.51
C LEU A 430 22.58 -8.26 17.41
N ARG A 431 21.77 -8.15 16.38
CA ARG A 431 20.63 -9.04 16.19
C ARG A 431 21.03 -10.45 15.80
N GLU A 432 22.18 -10.67 15.20
CA GLU A 432 22.75 -12.01 15.00
C GLU A 432 23.13 -12.68 16.32
N SER A 433 23.66 -11.92 17.28
CA SER A 433 24.07 -12.44 18.59
C SER A 433 22.91 -12.59 19.60
N VAL A 434 21.76 -11.94 19.34
CA VAL A 434 20.57 -12.02 20.19
C VAL A 434 19.47 -12.77 19.44
N ALA A 435 18.99 -13.88 20.00
CA ALA A 435 17.77 -14.54 19.53
C ALA A 435 16.61 -14.24 20.47
N MET A 436 15.46 -13.92 19.92
CA MET A 436 14.26 -13.58 20.66
C MET A 436 13.07 -14.41 20.19
N VAL A 437 12.44 -15.12 21.10
CA VAL A 437 11.13 -15.77 20.90
C VAL A 437 10.08 -14.84 21.46
N LEU A 438 9.30 -14.23 20.58
CA LEU A 438 8.27 -13.24 20.93
C LEU A 438 7.05 -13.91 21.55
N GLN A 439 6.29 -13.18 22.35
CA GLN A 439 5.02 -13.62 22.92
C GLN A 439 4.02 -14.10 21.84
N ASN A 440 3.93 -13.39 20.72
CA ASN A 440 3.14 -13.80 19.57
C ASN A 440 4.02 -14.58 18.60
N ASN A 441 3.89 -15.90 18.64
CA ASN A 441 4.66 -16.83 17.81
C ASN A 441 4.12 -16.88 16.38
N VAL A 442 4.93 -16.45 15.41
CA VAL A 442 4.58 -16.41 14.00
C VAL A 442 5.42 -17.43 13.22
N LEU A 443 4.72 -18.27 12.46
CA LEU A 443 5.31 -19.17 11.47
C LEU A 443 4.91 -18.70 10.07
N PHE A 444 5.84 -18.84 9.13
CA PHE A 444 5.61 -18.50 7.72
C PHE A 444 5.03 -19.70 6.97
N SER A 445 4.35 -19.44 5.87
CA SER A 445 3.94 -20.49 4.92
C SER A 445 5.17 -21.21 4.37
N GLY A 446 5.09 -22.51 4.16
CA GLY A 446 6.20 -23.37 3.76
C GLY A 446 6.37 -24.53 4.74
N THR A 447 7.41 -25.32 4.59
CA THR A 447 7.63 -26.50 5.41
C THR A 447 8.08 -26.16 6.84
N ILE A 448 7.96 -27.10 7.78
CA ILE A 448 8.55 -26.97 9.12
C ILE A 448 10.06 -26.73 8.99
N LYS A 449 10.74 -27.47 8.12
CA LYS A 449 12.19 -27.32 7.85
C LYS A 449 12.52 -25.92 7.36
N ASP A 450 11.75 -25.34 6.44
CA ASP A 450 11.96 -23.97 5.96
C ASP A 450 11.83 -22.95 7.10
N ASN A 451 10.83 -23.13 7.95
CA ASN A 451 10.62 -22.26 9.11
C ASN A 451 11.78 -22.34 10.13
N LEU A 452 12.33 -23.52 10.35
CA LEU A 452 13.48 -23.72 11.24
C LEU A 452 14.76 -23.10 10.67
N LYS A 453 14.96 -23.20 9.35
CA LYS A 453 16.10 -22.61 8.64
C LYS A 453 16.13 -21.08 8.66
N TRP A 454 15.08 -20.40 9.11
CA TRP A 454 15.15 -18.96 9.43
C TRP A 454 16.15 -18.65 10.56
N GLY A 455 16.39 -19.60 11.46
CA GLY A 455 17.43 -19.46 12.49
C GLY A 455 18.85 -19.57 11.90
N ASN A 456 19.04 -20.54 11.00
CA ASN A 456 20.30 -20.73 10.26
C ASN A 456 19.99 -21.42 8.92
N GLN A 457 20.18 -20.72 7.80
CA GLN A 457 19.90 -21.25 6.46
C GLN A 457 20.78 -22.46 6.10
N ASN A 458 21.98 -22.53 6.65
CA ASN A 458 22.96 -23.59 6.41
C ASN A 458 22.91 -24.73 7.41
N ALA A 459 21.91 -24.74 8.30
CA ALA A 459 21.75 -25.78 9.30
C ALA A 459 21.60 -27.16 8.64
N SER A 460 22.39 -28.12 9.10
CA SER A 460 22.27 -29.52 8.73
C SER A 460 21.02 -30.16 9.34
N ASP A 461 20.57 -31.27 8.78
CA ASP A 461 19.39 -31.97 9.29
C ASP A 461 19.61 -32.44 10.75
N LEU A 462 20.82 -32.83 11.11
CA LEU A 462 21.19 -33.21 12.47
C LEU A 462 21.07 -32.01 13.44
N GLU A 463 21.54 -30.83 13.06
CA GLU A 463 21.39 -29.62 13.88
C GLU A 463 19.94 -29.24 14.08
N ILE A 464 19.12 -29.38 13.03
CA ILE A 464 17.67 -29.13 13.07
C ILE A 464 17.01 -30.12 14.04
N GLU A 465 17.34 -31.42 13.96
CA GLU A 465 16.80 -32.42 14.85
C GLU A 465 17.20 -32.18 16.31
N ASN A 466 18.46 -31.85 16.58
CA ASN A 466 18.95 -31.55 17.91
C ASN A 466 18.24 -30.31 18.51
N ALA A 467 18.12 -29.23 17.75
CA ALA A 467 17.39 -28.04 18.19
C ALA A 467 15.90 -28.35 18.48
N CYS A 468 15.27 -29.21 17.67
CA CYS A 468 13.90 -29.67 17.90
C CYS A 468 13.78 -30.59 19.13
N ALA A 469 14.78 -31.41 19.41
CA ALA A 469 14.81 -32.26 20.63
C ALA A 469 14.87 -31.39 21.88
N VAL A 470 15.79 -30.39 21.92
CA VAL A 470 15.91 -29.41 23.03
C VAL A 470 14.61 -28.64 23.24
N ALA A 471 13.95 -28.21 22.15
CA ALA A 471 12.67 -27.52 22.20
C ALA A 471 11.46 -28.44 22.43
N ALA A 472 11.68 -29.76 22.70
CA ALA A 472 10.66 -30.78 22.80
C ALA A 472 9.69 -30.80 21.58
N ALA A 473 10.22 -30.50 20.38
CA ALA A 473 9.44 -30.45 19.17
C ALA A 473 9.55 -31.71 18.31
N LYS A 474 10.60 -32.53 18.48
CA LYS A 474 10.93 -33.67 17.63
C LYS A 474 9.75 -34.68 17.55
N ASP A 475 9.21 -35.10 18.65
CA ASP A 475 8.18 -36.18 18.71
C ASP A 475 6.93 -35.82 17.92
N PHE A 476 6.42 -34.56 18.06
CA PHE A 476 5.23 -34.19 17.32
C PHE A 476 5.52 -33.94 15.83
N ILE A 477 6.74 -33.49 15.46
CA ILE A 477 7.12 -33.33 14.05
C ILE A 477 7.16 -34.71 13.38
N GLU A 478 7.77 -35.71 14.04
CA GLU A 478 7.85 -37.08 13.53
C GLU A 478 6.47 -37.76 13.44
N SER A 479 5.50 -37.32 14.24
CA SER A 479 4.11 -37.80 14.16
C SER A 479 3.34 -37.33 12.93
N PHE A 480 3.82 -36.32 12.24
CA PHE A 480 3.22 -35.86 10.97
C PHE A 480 3.60 -36.80 9.81
N PRO A 481 2.69 -37.04 8.85
CA PRO A 481 2.97 -37.92 7.70
C PRO A 481 4.21 -37.54 6.90
N ASN A 482 4.52 -36.26 6.81
CA ASN A 482 5.67 -35.73 6.06
C ASN A 482 6.81 -35.26 6.98
N GLY A 483 6.75 -35.48 8.29
CA GLY A 483 7.76 -35.06 9.26
C GLY A 483 8.16 -33.59 9.10
N TYR A 484 9.44 -33.32 8.98
CA TYR A 484 9.99 -31.96 8.78
C TYR A 484 9.56 -31.29 7.47
N ASN A 485 9.11 -32.06 6.48
CA ASN A 485 8.60 -31.53 5.20
C ASN A 485 7.09 -31.25 5.23
N THR A 486 6.45 -31.34 6.38
CA THR A 486 5.05 -30.96 6.56
C THR A 486 4.87 -29.47 6.27
N ASP A 487 3.96 -29.15 5.34
CA ASP A 487 3.65 -27.77 4.97
C ASP A 487 2.82 -27.10 6.07
N LEU A 488 3.25 -25.88 6.46
CA LEU A 488 2.56 -25.04 7.42
C LEU A 488 1.75 -23.99 6.64
N GLY A 489 0.45 -23.99 6.83
CA GLY A 489 -0.40 -22.93 6.28
C GLY A 489 -0.03 -21.55 6.82
N GLN A 490 -0.60 -20.51 6.21
CA GLN A 490 -0.34 -19.12 6.60
C GLN A 490 -0.51 -18.91 8.12
N GLY A 491 0.55 -18.46 8.79
CA GLY A 491 0.56 -18.29 10.24
C GLY A 491 0.58 -19.61 11.02
N GLY A 492 0.85 -20.76 10.38
CA GLY A 492 0.88 -22.08 11.03
C GLY A 492 -0.50 -22.52 11.55
N VAL A 493 -1.56 -22.33 10.76
CA VAL A 493 -2.95 -22.63 11.17
C VAL A 493 -3.20 -24.11 11.49
N ASN A 494 -2.36 -24.99 10.99
CA ASN A 494 -2.45 -26.45 11.14
C ASN A 494 -1.64 -27.00 12.32
N VAL A 495 -1.03 -26.16 13.14
CA VAL A 495 -0.33 -26.54 14.37
C VAL A 495 -0.90 -25.82 15.58
N SER A 496 -0.88 -26.48 16.74
CA SER A 496 -1.37 -25.89 18.00
C SER A 496 -0.48 -24.75 18.50
N GLY A 497 -1.00 -23.93 19.42
CA GLY A 497 -0.23 -22.83 20.02
C GLY A 497 1.07 -23.29 20.67
N GLY A 498 1.04 -24.38 21.44
CA GLY A 498 2.23 -24.98 22.07
C GLY A 498 3.21 -25.58 21.06
N GLN A 499 2.73 -26.15 19.95
CA GLN A 499 3.59 -26.61 18.86
C GLN A 499 4.28 -25.43 18.16
N LYS A 500 3.54 -24.31 17.90
CA LYS A 500 4.14 -23.08 17.36
C LYS A 500 5.25 -22.54 18.25
N GLN A 501 5.01 -22.48 19.56
CA GLN A 501 6.01 -22.02 20.53
C GLN A 501 7.28 -22.86 20.47
N ARG A 502 7.14 -24.19 20.50
CA ARG A 502 8.28 -25.10 20.42
C ARG A 502 9.06 -24.97 19.12
N LEU A 503 8.39 -24.80 17.98
CA LEU A 503 9.07 -24.54 16.70
C LEU A 503 9.81 -23.18 16.70
N CYS A 504 9.24 -22.14 17.31
CA CYS A 504 9.92 -20.85 17.44
C CYS A 504 11.13 -20.91 18.39
N ILE A 505 11.07 -21.71 19.45
CA ILE A 505 12.22 -21.97 20.32
C ILE A 505 13.31 -22.73 19.54
N ALA A 506 12.98 -23.80 18.83
CA ALA A 506 13.94 -24.54 18.00
C ALA A 506 14.60 -23.65 16.94
N ARG A 507 13.83 -22.76 16.29
CA ARG A 507 14.35 -21.76 15.34
C ARG A 507 15.34 -20.80 16.00
N ALA A 508 15.06 -20.34 17.24
CA ALA A 508 15.94 -19.46 17.97
C ALA A 508 17.24 -20.16 18.38
N LEU A 509 17.19 -21.45 18.73
CA LEU A 509 18.34 -22.27 19.09
C LEU A 509 19.30 -22.49 17.91
N LEU A 510 18.76 -22.71 16.71
CA LEU A 510 19.56 -22.89 15.50
C LEU A 510 20.43 -21.67 15.17
N LYS A 511 20.10 -20.50 15.68
CA LYS A 511 20.89 -19.29 15.53
C LYS A 511 22.18 -19.29 16.36
N ARG A 512 22.30 -20.16 17.37
CA ARG A 512 23.41 -20.24 18.35
C ARG A 512 23.74 -18.86 18.95
N PRO A 513 22.76 -18.17 19.56
CA PRO A 513 22.93 -16.80 20.02
C PRO A 513 23.82 -16.72 21.27
N LYS A 514 24.42 -15.55 21.52
CA LYS A 514 25.07 -15.22 22.80
C LYS A 514 24.04 -14.85 23.89
N ILE A 515 22.86 -14.36 23.47
CA ILE A 515 21.75 -14.01 24.34
C ILE A 515 20.46 -14.61 23.76
N LEU A 516 19.81 -15.47 24.53
CA LEU A 516 18.51 -16.05 24.20
C LEU A 516 17.40 -15.43 25.06
N ILE A 517 16.42 -14.81 24.43
CA ILE A 517 15.27 -14.19 25.10
C ILE A 517 14.02 -15.00 24.82
N LEU A 518 13.33 -15.44 25.86
CA LEU A 518 12.09 -16.17 25.81
C LEU A 518 10.99 -15.32 26.46
N ASP A 519 10.21 -14.56 25.63
CA ASP A 519 9.16 -13.68 26.11
C ASP A 519 7.81 -14.42 26.14
N ASP A 520 7.43 -14.88 27.36
CA ASP A 520 6.21 -15.66 27.63
C ASP A 520 6.01 -16.85 26.67
N SER A 521 7.14 -17.38 26.19
CA SER A 521 7.18 -18.34 25.07
C SER A 521 6.88 -19.79 25.47
N THR A 522 6.57 -20.05 26.73
CA THR A 522 6.13 -21.38 27.23
C THR A 522 4.73 -21.34 27.83
N SER A 523 4.01 -20.22 27.73
CA SER A 523 2.68 -20.06 28.34
C SER A 523 1.60 -21.01 27.80
N ALA A 524 1.70 -21.39 26.51
CA ALA A 524 0.80 -22.35 25.87
C ALA A 524 1.33 -23.81 25.90
N VAL A 525 2.47 -24.03 26.57
CA VAL A 525 3.05 -25.37 26.76
C VAL A 525 2.67 -25.88 28.13
N ASP A 526 2.43 -27.20 28.25
CA ASP A 526 2.15 -27.82 29.54
C ASP A 526 3.40 -27.82 30.45
N THR A 527 3.18 -27.94 31.76
CA THR A 527 4.25 -27.83 32.77
C THR A 527 5.35 -28.88 32.63
N ALA A 528 5.00 -30.10 32.18
CA ALA A 528 5.98 -31.17 32.02
C ALA A 528 6.93 -30.85 30.82
N THR A 529 6.35 -30.46 29.70
CA THR A 529 7.11 -30.06 28.50
C THR A 529 7.95 -28.79 28.74
N ASP A 530 7.43 -27.80 29.49
CA ASP A 530 8.20 -26.59 29.89
C ASP A 530 9.44 -26.97 30.70
N LYS A 531 9.33 -27.95 31.63
CA LYS A 531 10.45 -28.46 32.39
C LYS A 531 11.51 -29.13 31.49
N ILE A 532 11.07 -29.93 30.51
CA ILE A 532 11.98 -30.60 29.56
C ILE A 532 12.75 -29.54 28.75
N ILE A 533 12.05 -28.52 28.23
CA ILE A 533 12.66 -27.43 27.48
C ILE A 533 13.73 -26.72 28.34
N ARG A 534 13.42 -26.34 29.58
CA ARG A 534 14.37 -25.66 30.47
C ARG A 534 15.58 -26.54 30.80
N GLN A 535 15.39 -27.83 31.02
CA GLN A 535 16.50 -28.75 31.23
C GLN A 535 17.38 -28.89 29.99
N GLY A 536 16.77 -29.01 28.80
CA GLY A 536 17.48 -29.04 27.53
C GLY A 536 18.28 -27.75 27.28
N LEU A 537 17.66 -26.59 27.53
CA LEU A 537 18.35 -25.30 27.42
C LEU A 537 19.60 -25.21 28.34
N LYS A 538 19.46 -25.67 29.59
CA LYS A 538 20.58 -25.64 30.54
C LYS A 538 21.72 -26.58 30.18
N GLN A 539 21.45 -27.66 29.47
CA GLN A 539 22.45 -28.64 29.03
C GLN A 539 23.18 -28.25 27.77
N GLU A 540 22.43 -27.70 26.79
CA GLU A 540 22.94 -27.44 25.45
C GLU A 540 23.44 -25.99 25.26
N ILE A 541 23.02 -25.05 26.13
CA ILE A 541 23.38 -23.64 26.05
C ILE A 541 24.13 -23.23 27.31
N THR A 542 25.41 -23.62 27.40
CA THR A 542 26.25 -23.31 28.57
C THR A 542 26.88 -21.92 28.51
N ASP A 543 27.12 -21.39 27.30
CA ASP A 543 27.84 -20.14 27.09
C ASP A 543 26.96 -18.93 26.77
N ALA A 544 25.65 -19.12 26.62
CA ALA A 544 24.72 -18.03 26.31
C ALA A 544 23.93 -17.60 27.55
N THR A 545 23.67 -16.29 27.64
CA THR A 545 22.77 -15.72 28.63
C THR A 545 21.32 -15.98 28.23
N VAL A 546 20.56 -16.58 29.15
CA VAL A 546 19.15 -16.92 28.90
C VAL A 546 18.23 -16.01 29.72
N ILE A 547 17.35 -15.26 29.08
CA ILE A 547 16.36 -14.41 29.74
C ILE A 547 14.96 -15.00 29.51
N ILE A 548 14.29 -15.33 30.60
CA ILE A 548 12.95 -15.92 30.57
C ILE A 548 11.96 -14.94 31.20
N ILE A 549 11.08 -14.36 30.38
CA ILE A 549 9.91 -13.66 30.88
C ILE A 549 8.81 -14.70 31.07
N ALA A 550 8.29 -14.81 32.28
CA ALA A 550 7.22 -15.75 32.57
C ALA A 550 6.14 -15.13 33.47
N GLN A 551 4.92 -15.60 33.25
CA GLN A 551 3.79 -15.34 34.15
C GLN A 551 3.72 -16.40 35.27
N ARG A 552 4.27 -17.59 35.03
CA ARG A 552 4.32 -18.68 35.99
C ARG A 552 5.67 -18.70 36.72
N ILE A 553 5.64 -18.66 38.04
CA ILE A 553 6.89 -18.71 38.84
C ILE A 553 7.67 -20.01 38.60
N ASN A 554 6.97 -21.13 38.37
CA ASN A 554 7.61 -22.42 38.10
C ASN A 554 8.55 -22.37 36.87
N SER A 555 8.32 -21.48 35.93
CA SER A 555 9.19 -21.32 34.73
C SER A 555 10.51 -20.62 35.02
N VAL A 556 10.64 -19.93 36.15
CA VAL A 556 11.85 -19.15 36.54
C VAL A 556 12.41 -19.55 37.91
N ILE A 557 11.83 -20.54 38.58
CA ILE A 557 12.20 -20.92 39.95
C ILE A 557 13.67 -21.40 40.05
N ASP A 558 14.18 -22.01 38.98
CA ASP A 558 15.54 -22.52 38.86
C ASP A 558 16.52 -21.51 38.23
N ALA A 559 16.11 -20.27 38.01
CA ALA A 559 16.95 -19.23 37.45
C ALA A 559 18.02 -18.76 38.45
N ASP A 560 19.20 -18.43 37.97
CA ASP A 560 20.32 -17.96 38.79
C ASP A 560 19.98 -16.60 39.43
N LYS A 561 19.19 -15.78 38.71
CA LYS A 561 18.73 -14.47 39.13
C LYS A 561 17.28 -14.26 38.68
N ILE A 562 16.45 -13.74 39.56
CA ILE A 562 15.07 -13.35 39.25
C ILE A 562 14.93 -11.85 39.48
N ILE A 563 14.38 -11.15 38.49
CA ILE A 563 14.07 -9.72 38.52
C ILE A 563 12.57 -9.55 38.68
N VAL A 564 12.13 -8.89 39.74
CA VAL A 564 10.74 -8.53 39.97
C VAL A 564 10.51 -7.10 39.49
N ILE A 565 9.63 -6.93 38.50
CA ILE A 565 9.30 -5.62 37.93
C ILE A 565 7.89 -5.24 38.37
N ASP A 566 7.77 -4.04 38.87
CA ASP A 566 6.50 -3.44 39.27
C ASP A 566 6.44 -2.00 38.83
N ASP A 567 5.32 -1.62 38.20
CA ASP A 567 5.07 -0.24 37.69
C ASP A 567 6.29 0.39 36.97
N GLY A 568 6.90 -0.39 36.07
CA GLY A 568 8.03 0.06 35.23
C GLY A 568 9.37 0.20 35.96
N THR A 569 9.49 -0.27 37.21
CA THR A 569 10.72 -0.20 38.02
C THR A 569 11.13 -1.58 38.54
N ILE A 570 12.40 -1.75 38.90
CA ILE A 570 12.86 -2.97 39.55
C ILE A 570 12.48 -2.93 41.03
N ASN A 571 11.57 -3.81 41.42
CA ASN A 571 11.12 -3.93 42.82
C ASN A 571 12.01 -4.86 43.67
N GLY A 572 12.65 -5.84 43.02
CA GLY A 572 13.55 -6.77 43.70
C GLY A 572 14.38 -7.60 42.75
N VAL A 573 15.58 -7.99 43.18
CA VAL A 573 16.48 -8.88 42.44
C VAL A 573 17.05 -9.90 43.43
N GLY A 574 17.06 -11.17 43.05
CA GLY A 574 17.63 -12.24 43.86
C GLY A 574 17.28 -13.63 43.36
N THR A 575 17.69 -14.65 44.09
CA THR A 575 17.27 -16.02 43.81
C THR A 575 15.84 -16.26 44.33
N HIS A 576 15.21 -17.34 43.89
CA HIS A 576 13.88 -17.77 44.38
C HIS A 576 13.79 -17.70 45.92
N LYS A 577 14.78 -18.30 46.63
CA LYS A 577 14.79 -18.36 48.11
C LYS A 577 14.91 -16.97 48.74
N GLN A 578 15.73 -16.08 48.17
CA GLN A 578 15.90 -14.73 48.65
C GLN A 578 14.62 -13.93 48.49
N LEU A 579 14.03 -13.94 47.30
CA LEU A 579 12.82 -13.17 46.99
C LEU A 579 11.60 -13.69 47.74
N LEU A 580 11.51 -15.01 47.96
CA LEU A 580 10.43 -15.59 48.76
C LEU A 580 10.46 -15.09 50.21
N ASN A 581 11.64 -14.73 50.77
CA ASN A 581 11.80 -14.24 52.11
C ASN A 581 11.69 -12.69 52.22
N SER A 582 12.02 -11.98 51.17
CA SER A 582 12.22 -10.50 51.25
C SER A 582 11.27 -9.69 50.37
N ASN A 583 10.63 -10.26 49.35
CA ASN A 583 9.86 -9.50 48.36
C ASN A 583 8.37 -9.85 48.44
N LYS A 584 7.53 -8.91 48.86
CA LYS A 584 6.08 -9.10 49.02
C LYS A 584 5.36 -9.47 47.71
N ILE A 585 5.70 -8.77 46.63
CA ILE A 585 5.07 -9.01 45.31
C ILE A 585 5.39 -10.43 44.84
N TYR A 586 6.65 -10.85 44.99
CA TYR A 586 7.05 -12.22 44.64
C TYR A 586 6.33 -13.28 45.49
N GLN A 587 6.18 -13.02 46.79
CA GLN A 587 5.43 -13.89 47.72
C GLN A 587 3.96 -14.01 47.29
N GLU A 588 3.30 -12.90 47.01
CA GLU A 588 1.89 -12.88 46.58
C GLU A 588 1.67 -13.68 45.30
N VAL A 589 2.52 -13.49 44.30
CA VAL A 589 2.45 -14.27 43.04
C VAL A 589 2.72 -15.74 43.29
N TYR A 590 3.72 -16.09 44.12
CA TYR A 590 4.05 -17.48 44.45
C TYR A 590 2.91 -18.17 45.16
N TYR A 591 2.38 -17.58 46.25
CA TYR A 591 1.31 -18.19 47.02
C TYR A 591 -0.01 -18.24 46.26
N SER A 592 -0.32 -17.29 45.44
CA SER A 592 -1.51 -17.33 44.58
C SER A 592 -1.48 -18.49 43.59
N GLN A 593 -0.30 -18.83 43.06
CA GLN A 593 -0.13 -19.93 42.10
C GLN A 593 -0.02 -21.28 42.78
N THR A 594 0.59 -21.38 43.98
CA THR A 594 0.75 -22.63 44.73
C THR A 594 -0.54 -23.04 45.45
N ASN A 595 -1.28 -22.07 46.02
CA ASN A 595 -2.56 -22.35 46.68
C ASN A 595 -3.67 -22.75 45.69
N ALA A 596 -3.63 -22.23 44.45
CA ALA A 596 -4.53 -22.63 43.37
C ALA A 596 -4.33 -24.12 42.96
N VAL A 597 -3.13 -24.67 43.15
CA VAL A 597 -2.82 -26.09 42.84
C VAL A 597 -3.15 -27.02 44.03
N GLY A 598 -3.17 -26.48 45.26
CA GLY A 598 -3.46 -27.23 46.47
C GLY A 598 -4.94 -27.31 46.88
N GLY A 599 -5.82 -26.54 46.22
CA GLY A 599 -7.24 -26.45 46.57
C GLY A 599 -8.16 -27.49 45.95
N SER A 600 -7.63 -28.51 45.27
CA SER A 600 -8.39 -29.66 44.77
C SER A 600 -7.97 -30.93 45.51
N LYS A 601 -8.25 -31.01 46.82
CA LYS A 601 -8.37 -32.26 47.58
C LYS A 601 -9.71 -32.29 48.26
#